data_9f7e9f385ea5a9919cb673229b81a9b1
#
_entry.id   9f7e9f385ea5a9919cb673229b81a9b1
#
_cell.length_a   1.000
_cell.length_b   1.000
_cell.length_c   1.000
_cell.angle_alpha   90.00
_cell.angle_beta   90.00
_cell.angle_gamma   90.00
#
_symmetry.space_group_name_H-M   'P 1'
#
loop_
_entity.id
_entity.type
_entity.pdbx_description
1 polymer ?
#
loop_
_entity_poly.entity_id
_entity_poly.type
_entity_poly.pdbx_seq_one_letter_code
_entity_poly.pdbx_strand_id
1 'polypeptide(L)' 'MRSLVHDAVHCVWNDWVIGDCSVTCGEGVRTNTRTQKEAAQFGGNECEGLASSTESCYDQDCPGIEPSFFSHY' A
#
# COMPACT_ATOMS: atom_id res chain seq x y z
N MET A 1 -8.23 -40.42 23.61
CA MET A 1 -7.08 -39.71 23.15
C MET A 1 -7.52 -38.50 22.33
N ARG A 2 -6.99 -37.43 22.67
CA ARG A 2 -7.50 -36.29 21.98
C ARG A 2 -6.86 -36.15 20.60
N SER A 3 -7.62 -35.60 19.79
CA SER A 3 -7.24 -35.39 18.42
C SER A 3 -6.13 -34.35 18.34
N LEU A 4 -5.31 -34.51 17.33
CA LEU A 4 -4.26 -33.54 17.07
C LEU A 4 -4.70 -32.53 16.05
N VAL A 5 -6.01 -32.34 15.96
CA VAL A 5 -6.54 -31.39 15.03
C VAL A 5 -6.21 -29.97 15.50
N HIS A 6 -5.71 -29.21 14.58
CA HIS A 6 -5.44 -27.81 14.83
C HIS A 6 -6.57 -26.99 14.25
N ASP A 7 -6.88 -25.91 14.91
CA ASP A 7 -7.82 -24.98 14.34
C ASP A 7 -7.20 -24.37 13.09
N ALA A 8 -8.03 -24.15 12.09
CA ALA A 8 -7.57 -23.49 10.89
C ALA A 8 -7.11 -22.08 11.24
N VAL A 9 -5.97 -21.71 10.72
CA VAL A 9 -5.46 -20.36 10.90
C VAL A 9 -5.58 -19.67 9.55
N HIS A 10 -6.40 -18.66 9.50
CA HIS A 10 -6.60 -17.91 8.27
C HIS A 10 -5.54 -16.84 8.17
N CYS A 11 -5.14 -16.54 6.95
CA CYS A 11 -4.16 -15.51 6.72
C CYS A 11 -4.72 -14.16 7.14
N VAL A 12 -3.88 -13.38 7.80
CA VAL A 12 -4.24 -12.04 8.25
C VAL A 12 -3.20 -11.07 7.73
N TRP A 13 -3.66 -9.98 7.16
CA TRP A 13 -2.75 -8.94 6.68
C TRP A 13 -2.40 -7.98 7.79
N ASN A 14 -1.18 -7.47 7.76
CA ASN A 14 -0.85 -6.26 8.51
C ASN A 14 -1.50 -5.08 7.80
N ASP A 15 -1.52 -3.94 8.48
CA ASP A 15 -2.05 -2.74 7.88
C ASP A 15 -1.19 -2.33 6.68
N TRP A 16 -1.81 -1.61 5.78
CA TRP A 16 -1.09 -1.05 4.66
C TRP A 16 -0.04 -0.06 5.14
N VAL A 17 1.14 -0.14 4.56
CA VAL A 17 2.18 0.86 4.75
C VAL A 17 2.10 1.78 3.55
N ILE A 18 1.79 3.02 3.80
CA ILE A 18 1.58 3.99 2.73
C ILE A 18 2.94 4.53 2.31
N GLY A 19 3.26 4.35 1.04
CA GLY A 19 4.54 4.80 0.52
C GLY A 19 4.55 6.28 0.23
N ASP A 20 5.74 6.76 -0.06
CA ASP A 20 5.89 8.16 -0.42
C ASP A 20 5.49 8.38 -1.87
N CYS A 21 5.03 9.59 -2.14
CA CYS A 21 4.75 9.96 -3.51
C CYS A 21 6.05 9.96 -4.31
N SER A 22 5.96 9.52 -5.55
CA SER A 22 7.15 9.42 -6.40
C SER A 22 7.75 10.78 -6.73
N VAL A 23 6.98 11.84 -6.54
CA VAL A 23 7.44 13.20 -6.79
C VAL A 23 7.12 14.05 -5.58
N THR A 24 7.86 15.13 -5.43
CA THR A 24 7.61 16.05 -4.32
C THR A 24 6.60 17.12 -4.69
N CYS A 25 6.30 17.25 -5.95
CA CYS A 25 5.26 18.18 -6.41
C CYS A 25 4.65 17.65 -7.69
N GLY A 26 3.46 18.10 -7.99
CA GLY A 26 2.75 17.65 -9.17
C GLY A 26 2.19 16.26 -8.99
N GLU A 27 1.75 15.67 -10.07
CA GLU A 27 1.18 14.34 -10.03
C GLU A 27 2.24 13.28 -10.07
N GLY A 28 2.08 12.29 -9.22
CA GLY A 28 2.96 11.14 -9.20
C GLY A 28 2.20 9.91 -8.79
N VAL A 29 2.93 8.90 -8.39
CA VAL A 29 2.31 7.67 -7.90
C VAL A 29 3.00 7.28 -6.61
N ARG A 30 2.26 6.61 -5.75
CA ARG A 30 2.82 6.01 -4.56
C ARG A 30 2.50 4.53 -4.58
N THR A 31 3.40 3.77 -4.00
CA THR A 31 3.20 2.34 -3.85
C THR A 31 2.98 2.06 -2.38
N ASN A 32 1.87 1.41 -2.09
CA ASN A 32 1.54 0.99 -0.74
C ASN A 32 1.79 -0.50 -0.65
N THR A 33 2.26 -0.95 0.49
CA THR A 33 2.59 -2.35 0.67
C THR A 33 2.02 -2.84 1.98
N ARG A 34 1.84 -4.14 2.04
CA ARG A 34 1.46 -4.80 3.29
C ARG A 34 2.06 -6.18 3.29
N THR A 35 2.24 -6.71 4.49
CA THR A 35 2.79 -8.03 4.65
C THR A 35 1.81 -8.86 5.45
N GLN A 36 2.01 -10.16 5.42
CA GLN A 36 1.16 -11.07 6.19
C GLN A 36 1.56 -11.02 7.65
N LYS A 37 0.60 -10.72 8.49
CA LYS A 37 0.80 -10.82 9.91
C LYS A 37 0.78 -12.27 10.34
N GLU A 38 -0.07 -13.04 9.70
CA GLU A 38 -0.22 -14.44 10.02
C GLU A 38 -0.44 -15.20 8.72
N ALA A 39 0.37 -16.21 8.49
CA ALA A 39 0.21 -17.03 7.30
C ALA A 39 -0.86 -18.09 7.55
N ALA A 40 -1.54 -18.48 6.49
CA ALA A 40 -2.56 -19.52 6.62
C ALA A 40 -1.90 -20.83 7.00
N GLN A 41 -2.58 -21.57 7.87
CA GLN A 41 -2.10 -22.87 8.32
C GLN A 41 -3.29 -23.78 8.56
N PHE A 42 -3.01 -25.05 8.51
CA PHE A 42 -4.00 -26.07 8.89
C PHE A 42 -5.31 -25.93 8.13
N GLY A 43 -5.19 -25.66 6.85
CA GLY A 43 -6.37 -25.54 6.00
C GLY A 43 -7.07 -24.21 6.05
N GLY A 44 -6.47 -23.23 6.69
CA GLY A 44 -7.05 -21.89 6.70
C GLY A 44 -6.99 -21.23 5.35
N ASN A 45 -7.73 -20.15 5.21
CA ASN A 45 -7.79 -19.41 3.96
C ASN A 45 -6.54 -18.58 3.76
N GLU A 46 -6.03 -18.59 2.53
CA GLU A 46 -4.92 -17.74 2.19
C GLU A 46 -5.38 -16.30 2.15
N CYS A 47 -4.43 -15.38 2.30
CA CYS A 47 -4.74 -13.98 2.19
C CYS A 47 -5.23 -13.66 0.79
N GLU A 48 -6.25 -12.84 0.73
CA GLU A 48 -6.79 -12.41 -0.55
C GLU A 48 -6.40 -10.98 -0.80
N GLY A 49 -6.29 -10.64 -2.07
CA GLY A 49 -5.91 -9.31 -2.45
C GLY A 49 -4.42 -9.21 -2.66
N LEU A 50 -3.98 -8.01 -2.89
CA LEU A 50 -2.61 -7.78 -3.29
C LEU A 50 -1.79 -7.33 -2.09
N ALA A 51 -0.52 -7.69 -2.13
CA ALA A 51 0.43 -7.23 -1.11
C ALA A 51 0.94 -5.83 -1.43
N SER A 52 0.70 -5.34 -2.62
CA SER A 52 1.10 -4.00 -3.00
C SER A 52 0.05 -3.42 -3.92
N SER A 53 -0.03 -2.12 -3.91
CA SER A 53 -0.92 -1.41 -4.82
C SER A 53 -0.32 -0.05 -5.08
N THR A 54 -0.70 0.53 -6.21
CA THR A 54 -0.25 1.86 -6.56
C THR A 54 -1.47 2.77 -6.66
N GLU A 55 -1.26 4.02 -6.36
CA GLU A 55 -2.32 5.01 -6.47
C GLU A 55 -1.68 6.33 -6.86
N SER A 56 -2.47 7.20 -7.45
CA SER A 56 -1.95 8.51 -7.77
C SER A 56 -1.85 9.33 -6.51
N CYS A 57 -0.89 10.23 -6.51
CA CYS A 57 -0.68 11.11 -5.37
C CYS A 57 -0.35 12.50 -5.88
N TYR A 58 -0.64 13.47 -5.04
CA TYR A 58 -0.44 14.86 -5.42
C TYR A 58 -0.28 15.66 -4.13
N ASP A 59 0.95 16.02 -3.81
CA ASP A 59 1.20 16.68 -2.55
C ASP A 59 1.05 18.19 -2.65
N GLN A 60 1.52 18.75 -3.75
CA GLN A 60 1.47 20.20 -3.91
C GLN A 60 1.80 20.53 -5.35
N ASP A 61 1.42 21.71 -5.74
CA ASP A 61 1.77 22.19 -7.07
C ASP A 61 3.27 22.40 -7.17
N CYS A 62 3.81 22.09 -8.33
CA CYS A 62 5.21 22.40 -8.56
C CYS A 62 5.37 23.92 -8.66
N PRO A 63 6.48 24.47 -8.14
CA PRO A 63 6.71 25.91 -8.27
C PRO A 63 6.77 26.27 -9.75
N GLY A 64 6.06 27.35 -10.11
CA GLY A 64 6.07 27.82 -11.50
C GLY A 64 7.43 28.37 -11.86
N ILE A 65 7.83 28.12 -13.06
CA ILE A 65 9.08 28.69 -13.55
C ILE A 65 8.72 29.67 -14.59
N GLU A 66 8.19 30.09 -14.91
CA GLU A 66 7.58 30.63 -15.60
C GLU A 66 7.30 31.40 -16.00
N PRO A 67 7.36 31.42 -16.57
CA PRO A 67 6.92 31.93 -16.66
C PRO A 67 6.17 32.32 -16.88
N SER A 68 6.05 32.06 -16.49
CA SER A 68 5.44 32.14 -16.12
C SER A 68 4.69 32.31 -15.82
N PHE A 69 4.64 32.52 -16.06
CA PHE A 69 4.41 32.63 -15.41
C PHE A 69 3.84 32.74 -14.95
N PHE A 70 3.81 32.92 -15.27
CA PHE A 70 3.78 33.05 -14.52
C PHE A 70 3.24 33.36 -13.96
N SER A 71 3.25 33.66 -14.30
CA SER A 71 3.26 33.96 -13.53
C SER A 71 2.75 34.30 -13.05
N HIS A 72 2.78 34.71 -13.32
CA HIS A 72 2.88 34.92 -12.70
C HIS A 72 2.54 35.32 -12.30
N TYR A 73 2.50 35.59 -12.81
CA TYR A 73 2.80 35.87 -12.39
C TYR A 73 2.79 36.11 -12.14
#